data_cbf01b8b4fd270b92a1d4d88aa86172c
#
_entry.id   cbf01b8b4fd270b92a1d4d88aa86172c
#
_cell.length_a   1.000
_cell.length_b   1.000
_cell.length_c   1.000
_cell.angle_alpha   90.00
_cell.angle_beta   90.00
_cell.angle_gamma   90.00
#
_symmetry.space_group_name_H-M   'P 1'
#
loop_
_entity.id
_entity.type
_entity.pdbx_description
1 polymer ?
#
loop_
_entity_poly.entity_id
_entity_poly.type
_entity_poly.pdbx_seq_one_letter_code
_entity_poly.pdbx_strand_id
1 'polypeptide(L)'
;MLGRLAAPPESRGCLDLAAIEKLQSRDGVIDLEGPATAERIAALRDLLRAAALRADERLAEQFWAGEDVVQLVHARAWFVEQLLLLAWKKLVPFIDGVSLVAVGGYGRGELHPFSDIDLLILLADDLGESLPKAEIEAFVQ
;
A
#
# COMPACT_ATOMS: atom_id res chain seq x y z
N MET A 1 -13.22 6.10 3.28
CA MET A 1 -12.79 6.57 1.95
C MET A 1 -11.35 7.04 2.08
N LEU A 2 -10.37 6.23 1.64
CA LEU A 2 -8.98 6.67 1.58
C LEU A 2 -8.94 7.85 0.62
N GLY A 3 -8.72 9.05 1.16
CA GLY A 3 -8.38 10.20 0.33
C GLY A 3 -7.10 9.84 -0.43
N ARG A 4 -7.19 9.69 -1.75
CA ARG A 4 -6.00 9.46 -2.57
C ARG A 4 -5.05 10.63 -2.36
N LEU A 5 -3.87 10.36 -1.79
CA LEU A 5 -2.78 11.31 -1.91
C LEU A 5 -2.55 11.53 -3.40
N ALA A 6 -2.68 12.78 -3.84
CA ALA A 6 -2.29 13.11 -5.21
C ALA A 6 -0.80 12.79 -5.34
N ALA A 7 -0.43 12.03 -6.39
CA ALA A 7 0.98 11.79 -6.65
C ALA A 7 1.69 13.16 -6.71
N PRO A 8 2.72 13.39 -5.89
CA PRO A 8 3.50 14.62 -5.98
C PRO A 8 4.00 14.71 -7.43
N PRO A 9 3.87 15.87 -8.10
CA PRO A 9 4.21 16.01 -9.53
C PRO A 9 5.62 15.52 -9.87
N GLU A 10 6.51 15.50 -8.92
CA GLU A 10 7.95 15.20 -9.04
C GLU A 10 8.28 13.75 -8.66
N SER A 11 7.41 13.02 -7.98
CA SER A 11 7.63 11.61 -7.63
C SER A 11 7.55 10.66 -8.84
N ARG A 12 7.05 11.14 -9.98
CA ARG A 12 6.96 10.34 -11.22
C ARG A 12 8.30 9.90 -11.78
N GLY A 13 9.40 10.63 -11.47
CA GLY A 13 10.75 10.24 -11.82
C GLY A 13 11.45 9.37 -10.79
N CYS A 14 10.96 9.39 -9.55
CA CYS A 14 11.60 8.76 -8.41
C CYS A 14 11.27 7.28 -8.26
N LEU A 15 10.11 6.83 -8.74
CA LEU A 15 9.62 5.49 -8.49
C LEU A 15 9.15 4.84 -9.79
N ASP A 16 9.39 3.56 -9.93
CA ASP A 16 8.97 2.78 -11.09
C ASP A 16 7.44 2.57 -11.07
N LEU A 17 6.73 3.56 -11.64
CA LEU A 17 5.27 3.49 -11.79
C LEU A 17 4.84 2.30 -12.65
N ALA A 18 5.68 1.89 -13.60
CA ALA A 18 5.39 0.71 -14.42
C ALA A 18 5.34 -0.57 -13.58
N ALA A 19 6.12 -0.65 -12.49
CA ALA A 19 6.02 -1.76 -11.54
C ALA A 19 4.66 -1.77 -10.84
N ILE A 20 4.13 -0.61 -10.41
CA ILE A 20 2.80 -0.53 -9.79
C ILE A 20 1.70 -0.84 -10.82
N GLU A 21 1.78 -0.27 -12.02
CA GLU A 21 0.83 -0.53 -13.09
C GLU A 21 0.81 -2.02 -13.46
N LYS A 22 1.99 -2.66 -13.52
CA LYS A 22 2.12 -4.10 -13.75
C LYS A 22 1.52 -4.93 -12.61
N LEU A 23 1.63 -4.48 -11.36
CA LEU A 23 0.98 -5.11 -10.21
C LEU A 23 -0.54 -4.94 -10.22
N GLN A 24 -1.03 -3.85 -10.82
CA GLN A 24 -2.46 -3.54 -10.94
C GLN A 24 -3.11 -4.12 -12.20
N SER A 25 -2.31 -4.49 -13.22
CA SER A 25 -2.82 -5.03 -14.48
C SER A 25 -3.31 -6.47 -14.30
N ARG A 26 -4.33 -6.85 -15.09
CA ARG A 26 -4.85 -8.24 -15.15
C ARG A 26 -3.80 -9.27 -15.57
N ASP A 27 -2.76 -8.83 -16.31
CA ASP A 27 -1.66 -9.67 -16.81
C ASP A 27 -0.51 -9.79 -15.79
N GLY A 28 -0.69 -9.28 -14.57
CA GLY A 28 0.28 -9.44 -13.49
C GLY A 28 0.50 -10.91 -13.14
N VAL A 29 1.75 -11.28 -12.92
CA VAL A 29 2.32 -12.62 -12.74
C VAL A 29 1.61 -13.52 -11.69
N ILE A 30 0.67 -12.97 -10.91
CA ILE A 30 -0.09 -13.70 -9.90
C ILE A 30 -1.57 -13.56 -10.23
N ASP A 31 -2.21 -14.68 -10.53
CA ASP A 31 -3.66 -14.76 -10.60
C ASP A 31 -4.24 -14.57 -9.19
N LEU A 32 -4.68 -13.34 -8.92
CA LEU A 32 -5.34 -12.94 -7.67
C LEU A 32 -6.87 -12.94 -7.83
N GLU A 33 -7.42 -13.49 -8.93
CA GLU A 33 -8.85 -13.68 -9.09
C GLU A 33 -9.29 -14.98 -8.40
N GLY A 34 -10.24 -14.89 -7.49
CA GLY A 34 -10.75 -16.02 -6.71
C GLY A 34 -10.48 -15.90 -5.20
N PRO A 35 -10.85 -16.92 -4.40
CA PRO A 35 -10.72 -16.87 -2.96
C PRO A 35 -9.26 -16.68 -2.51
N ALA A 36 -9.06 -15.90 -1.44
CA ALA A 36 -7.76 -15.65 -0.85
C ALA A 36 -7.23 -16.93 -0.16
N THR A 37 -6.52 -17.78 -0.91
CA THR A 37 -5.82 -18.92 -0.33
C THR A 37 -4.52 -18.47 0.36
N ALA A 38 -4.05 -19.26 1.33
CA ALA A 38 -2.79 -18.97 2.04
C ALA A 38 -1.60 -18.78 1.09
N GLU A 39 -1.54 -19.56 0.00
CA GLU A 39 -0.49 -19.46 -1.02
C GLU A 39 -0.58 -18.14 -1.79
N ARG A 40 -1.79 -17.70 -2.15
CA ARG A 40 -2.01 -16.42 -2.85
C ARG A 40 -1.69 -15.22 -1.95
N ILE A 41 -2.07 -15.29 -0.68
CA ILE A 41 -1.72 -14.25 0.30
C ILE A 41 -0.21 -14.16 0.46
N ALA A 42 0.49 -15.29 0.59
CA ALA A 42 1.94 -15.34 0.68
C ALA A 42 2.61 -14.76 -0.57
N ALA A 43 2.16 -15.15 -1.76
CA ALA A 43 2.68 -14.65 -3.03
C ALA A 43 2.46 -13.12 -3.18
N LEU A 44 1.28 -12.61 -2.80
CA LEU A 44 1.00 -11.18 -2.80
C LEU A 44 1.94 -10.44 -1.82
N ARG A 45 2.07 -10.94 -0.61
CA ARG A 45 2.97 -10.36 0.40
C ARG A 45 4.42 -10.29 -0.10
N ASP A 46 4.95 -11.37 -0.66
CA ASP A 46 6.32 -11.42 -1.16
C ASP A 46 6.53 -10.42 -2.32
N LEU A 47 5.54 -10.28 -3.19
CA LEU A 47 5.54 -9.33 -4.28
C LEU A 47 5.55 -7.88 -3.78
N LEU A 48 4.68 -7.54 -2.83
CA LEU A 48 4.59 -6.20 -2.23
C LEU A 48 5.87 -5.85 -1.47
N ARG A 49 6.42 -6.81 -0.74
CA ARG A 49 7.70 -6.66 -0.03
C ARG A 49 8.86 -6.40 -0.98
N ALA A 50 8.95 -7.16 -2.06
CA ALA A 50 9.98 -6.96 -3.08
C ALA A 50 9.86 -5.59 -3.77
N ALA A 51 8.63 -5.12 -4.01
CA ALA A 51 8.37 -3.79 -4.56
C ALA A 51 8.80 -2.68 -3.58
N ALA A 52 8.48 -2.81 -2.29
CA ALA A 52 8.86 -1.87 -1.25
C ALA A 52 10.39 -1.76 -1.10
N LEU A 53 11.10 -2.89 -1.08
CA LEU A 53 12.56 -2.90 -0.98
C LEU A 53 13.21 -2.19 -2.16
N ARG A 54 12.77 -2.45 -3.40
CA ARG A 54 13.30 -1.76 -4.59
C ARG A 54 13.02 -0.25 -4.57
N ALA A 55 11.87 0.15 -4.05
CA ALA A 55 11.55 1.57 -3.90
C ALA A 55 12.45 2.23 -2.87
N ASP A 56 12.69 1.60 -1.73
CA ASP A 56 13.59 2.11 -0.68
C ASP A 56 15.04 2.24 -1.18
N GLU A 57 15.54 1.26 -1.94
CA GLU A 57 16.87 1.33 -2.58
C GLU A 57 16.97 2.53 -3.52
N ARG A 58 15.97 2.73 -4.37
CA ARG A 58 15.95 3.83 -5.32
C ARG A 58 15.85 5.20 -4.66
N LEU A 59 15.03 5.33 -3.61
CA LEU A 59 14.95 6.56 -2.82
C LEU A 59 16.25 6.85 -2.09
N ALA A 60 16.95 5.83 -1.61
CA ALA A 60 18.28 5.99 -1.01
C ALA A 60 19.32 6.49 -2.04
N GLU A 61 19.32 5.94 -3.25
CA GLU A 61 20.19 6.42 -4.34
C GLU A 61 19.97 7.90 -4.64
N GLN A 62 18.69 8.33 -4.70
CA GLN A 62 18.32 9.72 -4.95
C GLN A 62 18.70 10.65 -3.79
N PHE A 63 18.56 10.19 -2.56
CA PHE A 63 19.04 10.92 -1.39
C PHE A 63 20.54 11.22 -1.49
N TRP A 64 21.34 10.21 -1.83
CA TRP A 64 22.80 10.38 -2.02
C TRP A 64 23.16 11.19 -3.27
N ALA A 65 22.28 11.28 -4.24
CA ALA A 65 22.42 12.15 -5.40
C ALA A 65 22.07 13.62 -5.12
N GLY A 66 21.57 13.93 -3.91
CA GLY A 66 21.25 15.29 -3.47
C GLY A 66 19.82 15.74 -3.73
N GLU A 67 18.89 14.80 -3.98
CA GLU A 67 17.46 15.13 -4.08
C GLU A 67 16.89 15.65 -2.75
N ASP A 68 15.86 16.47 -2.86
CA ASP A 68 15.20 17.08 -1.71
C ASP A 68 14.54 16.02 -0.81
N VAL A 69 14.94 16.00 0.46
CA VAL A 69 14.46 15.05 1.47
C VAL A 69 12.94 15.09 1.65
N VAL A 70 12.32 16.26 1.56
CA VAL A 70 10.86 16.40 1.70
C VAL A 70 10.16 15.69 0.55
N GLN A 71 10.69 15.82 -0.65
CA GLN A 71 10.20 15.13 -1.84
C GLN A 71 10.30 13.61 -1.71
N LEU A 72 11.44 13.10 -1.22
CA LEU A 72 11.67 11.67 -1.04
C LEU A 72 10.73 11.07 0.01
N VAL A 73 10.49 11.80 1.12
CA VAL A 73 9.56 11.38 2.18
C VAL A 73 8.12 11.30 1.67
N HIS A 74 7.67 12.28 0.89
CA HIS A 74 6.35 12.25 0.27
C HIS A 74 6.24 11.18 -0.82
N ALA A 75 7.28 11.00 -1.63
CA ALA A 75 7.31 9.94 -2.65
C ALA A 75 7.20 8.55 -2.02
N ARG A 76 7.89 8.31 -0.90
CA ARG A 76 7.81 7.06 -0.14
C ARG A 76 6.40 6.82 0.39
N ALA A 77 5.79 7.84 1.02
CA ALA A 77 4.44 7.74 1.56
C ALA A 77 3.42 7.39 0.45
N TRP A 78 3.50 8.08 -0.66
CA TRP A 78 2.63 7.81 -1.81
C TRP A 78 2.82 6.40 -2.38
N PHE A 79 4.06 5.92 -2.51
CA PHE A 79 4.34 4.58 -3.03
C PHE A 79 3.77 3.50 -2.11
N VAL A 80 3.99 3.63 -0.81
CA VAL A 80 3.43 2.72 0.20
C VAL A 80 1.91 2.72 0.16
N GLU A 81 1.27 3.89 -0.05
CA GLU A 81 -0.17 3.97 -0.24
C GLU A 81 -0.64 3.11 -1.42
N GLN A 82 0.07 3.15 -2.57
CA GLN A 82 -0.31 2.32 -3.72
C GLN A 82 -0.23 0.82 -3.41
N LEU A 83 0.79 0.39 -2.67
CA LEU A 83 0.92 -1.00 -2.24
C LEU A 83 -0.19 -1.41 -1.28
N LEU A 84 -0.50 -0.57 -0.29
CA LEU A 84 -1.58 -0.82 0.68
C LEU A 84 -2.96 -0.85 0.01
N LEU A 85 -3.24 0.07 -0.90
CA LEU A 85 -4.48 0.09 -1.68
C LEU A 85 -4.64 -1.18 -2.53
N LEU A 86 -3.54 -1.66 -3.12
CA LEU A 86 -3.55 -2.89 -3.88
C LEU A 86 -3.85 -4.09 -2.96
N ALA A 87 -3.15 -4.20 -1.84
CA ALA A 87 -3.36 -5.27 -0.86
C ALA A 87 -4.80 -5.26 -0.33
N TRP A 88 -5.30 -4.10 0.10
CA TRP A 88 -6.66 -3.93 0.59
C TRP A 88 -7.69 -4.36 -0.44
N LYS A 89 -7.59 -3.85 -1.67
CA LYS A 89 -8.50 -4.18 -2.76
C LYS A 89 -8.52 -5.67 -3.12
N LYS A 90 -7.39 -6.36 -2.95
CA LYS A 90 -7.26 -7.78 -3.29
C LYS A 90 -7.70 -8.72 -2.17
N LEU A 91 -7.52 -8.32 -0.92
CA LEU A 91 -7.76 -9.17 0.25
C LEU A 91 -9.10 -8.87 0.94
N VAL A 92 -9.51 -7.61 0.99
CA VAL A 92 -10.71 -7.19 1.73
C VAL A 92 -11.84 -6.86 0.75
N PRO A 93 -12.98 -7.56 0.79
CA PRO A 93 -14.13 -7.23 -0.06
C PRO A 93 -14.67 -5.85 0.27
N PHE A 94 -15.27 -5.21 -0.72
CA PHE A 94 -15.96 -3.94 -0.48
C PHE A 94 -17.20 -4.19 0.38
N ILE A 95 -17.20 -3.66 1.59
CA ILE A 95 -18.31 -3.72 2.54
C ILE A 95 -18.54 -2.32 3.10
N ASP A 96 -19.76 -1.83 3.02
CA ASP A 96 -20.13 -0.58 3.66
C ASP A 96 -19.91 -0.69 5.17
N GLY A 97 -19.35 0.37 5.76
CA GLY A 97 -19.02 0.39 7.20
C GLY A 97 -17.64 -0.17 7.54
N VAL A 98 -16.82 -0.57 6.57
CA VAL A 98 -15.40 -0.92 6.77
C VAL A 98 -14.51 0.08 6.05
N SER A 99 -13.60 0.73 6.78
CA SER A 99 -12.71 1.73 6.22
C SER A 99 -11.28 1.59 6.73
N LEU A 100 -10.30 1.69 5.82
CA LEU A 100 -8.89 1.79 6.16
C LEU A 100 -8.48 3.25 6.21
N VAL A 101 -7.83 3.68 7.28
CA VAL A 101 -7.44 5.08 7.53
C VAL A 101 -5.96 5.13 7.87
N ALA A 102 -5.22 5.97 7.16
CA ALA A 102 -3.85 6.31 7.50
C ALA A 102 -3.83 7.32 8.64
N VAL A 103 -2.98 7.13 9.63
CA VAL A 103 -2.83 8.00 10.80
C VAL A 103 -1.36 8.36 11.03
N GLY A 104 -1.07 9.17 12.04
CA GLY A 104 0.30 9.56 12.40
C GLY A 104 1.02 10.35 11.30
N GLY A 105 2.32 10.14 11.16
CA GLY A 105 3.17 10.71 10.10
C GLY A 105 2.73 10.27 8.72
N TYR A 106 2.46 8.98 8.58
CA TYR A 106 1.97 8.41 7.33
C TYR A 106 0.63 9.05 6.88
N GLY A 107 -0.28 9.31 7.83
CA GLY A 107 -1.56 10.00 7.54
C GLY A 107 -1.41 11.43 7.02
N ARG A 108 -0.27 12.08 7.29
CA ARG A 108 0.10 13.39 6.74
C ARG A 108 0.85 13.32 5.41
N GLY A 109 1.04 12.11 4.88
CA GLY A 109 1.85 11.89 3.68
C GLY A 109 3.35 11.94 3.93
N GLU A 110 3.80 11.83 5.17
CA GLU A 110 5.19 11.88 5.59
C GLU A 110 5.63 10.49 6.06
N LEU A 111 6.49 9.81 5.30
CA LEU A 111 7.01 8.51 5.67
C LEU A 111 8.52 8.49 5.54
N HIS A 112 9.22 8.69 6.65
CA HIS A 112 10.67 8.60 6.71
C HIS A 112 11.16 7.15 6.57
N PRO A 113 12.42 6.92 6.13
CA PRO A 113 13.03 5.59 6.17
C PRO A 113 12.95 5.02 7.59
N PHE A 114 12.58 3.74 7.70
CA PHE A 114 12.44 3.01 8.97
C PHE A 114 11.31 3.49 9.90
N SER A 115 10.46 4.44 9.45
CA SER A 115 9.24 4.79 10.20
C SER A 115 8.18 3.71 10.08
N ASP A 116 7.42 3.52 11.15
CA ASP A 116 6.25 2.66 11.15
C ASP A 116 5.13 3.23 10.27
N ILE A 117 4.30 2.34 9.75
CA ILE A 117 3.10 2.68 8.98
C ILE A 117 1.91 2.49 9.89
N ASP A 118 1.41 3.60 10.42
CA ASP A 118 0.26 3.58 11.32
C ASP A 118 -1.05 3.54 10.53
N LEU A 119 -1.80 2.46 10.70
CA LEU A 119 -3.09 2.23 10.06
C LEU A 119 -4.18 1.97 11.10
N LEU A 120 -5.36 2.51 10.83
CA LEU A 120 -6.56 2.27 11.62
C LEU A 120 -7.64 1.67 10.73
N ILE A 121 -8.26 0.58 11.17
CA ILE A 121 -9.42 0.00 10.51
C ILE A 121 -10.64 0.41 11.31
N LEU A 122 -11.49 1.25 10.71
CA LEU A 122 -12.75 1.68 11.29
C LEU A 122 -13.86 0.73 10.87
N LEU A 123 -14.65 0.34 11.83
CA LEU A 123 -15.79 -0.57 11.65
C LEU A 123 -17.06 0.11 12.14
N ALA A 124 -18.14 0.03 11.38
CA ALA A 124 -19.46 0.45 11.83
C ALA A 124 -19.99 -0.54 12.90
N ASP A 125 -20.74 -0.03 13.85
CA ASP A 125 -21.23 -0.81 15.00
C ASP A 125 -22.23 -1.90 14.59
N ASP A 126 -22.90 -1.75 13.45
CA ASP A 126 -23.99 -2.60 12.97
C ASP A 126 -23.55 -3.71 11.98
N LEU A 127 -22.25 -3.88 11.75
CA LEU A 127 -21.73 -4.89 10.81
C LEU A 127 -22.06 -6.34 11.20
N GLY A 128 -22.12 -6.64 12.49
CA GLY A 128 -22.49 -7.97 12.99
C GLY A 128 -21.72 -9.12 12.32
N GLU A 129 -22.46 -10.05 11.72
CA GLU A 129 -21.90 -11.21 11.02
C GLU A 129 -21.30 -10.86 9.65
N SER A 130 -21.57 -9.67 9.11
CA SER A 130 -21.03 -9.22 7.83
C SER A 130 -19.58 -8.75 7.92
N LEU A 131 -18.97 -8.72 9.10
CA LEU A 131 -17.60 -8.31 9.30
C LEU A 131 -16.63 -9.31 8.65
N PRO A 132 -15.78 -8.90 7.67
CA PRO A 132 -14.84 -9.78 6.98
C PRO A 132 -13.58 -10.00 7.82
N LYS A 133 -13.71 -10.70 8.94
CA LYS A 133 -12.61 -10.89 9.91
C LYS A 133 -11.41 -11.59 9.32
N ALA A 134 -11.62 -12.67 8.59
CA ALA A 134 -10.54 -13.46 8.01
C ALA A 134 -9.76 -12.68 6.95
N GLU A 135 -10.45 -11.87 6.16
CA GLU A 135 -9.87 -11.02 5.12
C GLU A 135 -9.07 -9.86 5.73
N ILE A 136 -9.59 -9.26 6.80
CA ILE A 136 -8.89 -8.21 7.56
C ILE A 136 -7.64 -8.80 8.23
N GLU A 137 -7.74 -9.97 8.85
CA GLU A 137 -6.60 -10.68 9.44
C GLU A 137 -5.53 -11.00 8.38
N ALA A 138 -5.94 -11.44 7.18
CA ALA A 138 -5.03 -11.69 6.07
C ALA A 138 -4.31 -10.44 5.57
N PHE A 139 -4.98 -9.27 5.64
CA PHE A 139 -4.38 -7.99 5.27
C PHE A 139 -3.35 -7.50 6.31
N VAL A 140 -3.59 -7.75 7.59
CA VAL A 140 -2.71 -7.30 8.70
C VAL A 140 -1.44 -8.15 8.83
N GLN A 141 -1.44 -9.40 8.34
CA GLN A 141 -0.28 -10.31 8.34
C GLN A 141 0.76 -9.96 7.27
#